data_8db0cc43c885dff0aa9ee5b97489f4f4
#
_entry.id   8db0cc43c885dff0aa9ee5b97489f4f4
#
_cell.length_a   1.000
_cell.length_b   1.000
_cell.length_c   1.000
_cell.angle_alpha   90.00
_cell.angle_beta   90.00
_cell.angle_gamma   90.00
#
_symmetry.space_group_name_H-M   'P 1'
#
loop_
_entity.id
_entity.type
_entity.pdbx_description
1 polymer ?
#
loop_
_entity_poly.entity_id
_entity_poly.type
_entity_poly.pdbx_seq_one_letter_code
_entity_poly.pdbx_strand_id
1 'polypeptide(L)'
;IKGEPDASSFPSGGLRATFEARGYTAWDPTSYAFIKDKTLCIPTAFCSYGGEALDKKTPLLRSMEALNKQALRILRLFGNTDVKCVRTSVGPEQEYFLVDKDMYEKRKDLMFTGRTLFGAKPPKGQELDDHYFGVIPPRVAAYMADLNEELWKLGILAKTEHNEVAPAQHELAPIYTTTNIATDHNQLTMELMKKVARRHGLVCLLHEKPFAGVNGSGKHNNWSLSTDTGVNLLEPGDTPHENAQFLVFLCAV
;
A
#
# COMPACT_ATOMS: atom_id res chain seq x y z
N ILE A 1 27.46 -6.19 13.62
CA ILE A 1 27.99 -4.84 13.78
C ILE A 1 27.79 -4.50 15.25
N LYS A 2 28.87 -4.45 16.00
CA LYS A 2 28.82 -3.89 17.35
C LYS A 2 28.30 -2.47 17.22
N GLY A 3 27.08 -2.26 17.71
CA GLY A 3 26.33 -1.03 17.85
C GLY A 3 27.07 0.29 17.70
N GLU A 4 27.61 0.55 16.52
CA GLU A 4 27.90 1.92 16.19
C GLU A 4 26.55 2.60 15.96
N PRO A 5 26.29 3.63 16.74
CA PRO A 5 25.11 4.43 16.53
C PRO A 5 25.14 4.99 15.11
N ASP A 6 23.97 5.10 14.52
CA ASP A 6 23.82 5.80 13.25
C ASP A 6 24.55 7.13 13.33
N ALA A 7 25.60 7.30 12.53
CA ALA A 7 26.43 8.49 12.51
C ALA A 7 25.64 9.78 12.23
N SER A 8 24.44 9.68 11.64
CA SER A 8 23.50 10.78 11.48
C SER A 8 22.91 11.29 12.81
N SER A 9 22.93 10.46 13.85
CA SER A 9 22.42 10.80 15.18
C SER A 9 23.41 11.60 16.02
N PHE A 10 24.66 11.78 15.56
CA PHE A 10 25.72 12.39 16.34
C PHE A 10 26.44 13.49 15.60
N PRO A 11 26.52 14.66 16.21
CA PRO A 11 27.81 15.26 16.42
C PRO A 11 28.36 14.72 17.75
N SER A 12 29.55 14.14 17.74
CA SER A 12 30.33 13.84 18.94
C SER A 12 30.41 15.11 19.81
N GLY A 13 29.95 15.04 21.06
CA GLY A 13 29.83 16.21 21.93
C GLY A 13 28.62 17.10 21.62
N GLY A 14 27.65 16.65 20.83
CA GLY A 14 26.44 17.40 20.50
C GLY A 14 25.38 17.40 21.61
N LEU A 15 24.23 17.97 21.29
CA LEU A 15 23.09 18.20 22.19
C LEU A 15 22.35 16.92 22.64
N ARG A 16 22.80 15.74 22.23
CA ARG A 16 22.17 14.45 22.56
C ARG A 16 23.13 13.56 23.34
N ALA A 17 22.64 13.02 24.44
CA ALA A 17 23.33 11.93 25.12
C ALA A 17 23.23 10.65 24.27
N THR A 18 24.32 9.90 24.18
CA THR A 18 24.32 8.54 23.63
C THR A 18 23.83 7.57 24.67
N PHE A 19 22.88 6.73 24.26
CA PHE A 19 22.41 5.63 25.07
C PHE A 19 22.82 4.31 24.42
N GLU A 20 22.93 3.28 25.23
CA GLU A 20 23.09 1.94 24.75
C GLU A 20 21.91 1.57 23.80
N ALA A 21 22.21 0.89 22.70
CA ALA A 21 21.17 0.45 21.78
C ALA A 21 20.20 -0.48 22.52
N ARG A 22 18.89 -0.19 22.40
CA ARG A 22 17.83 -0.97 23.06
C ARG A 22 16.96 -1.73 22.07
N GLY A 23 17.36 -1.75 20.81
CA GLY A 23 16.66 -2.43 19.75
C GLY A 23 17.60 -2.96 18.67
N TYR A 24 17.06 -3.76 17.79
CA TYR A 24 17.78 -4.33 16.65
C TYR A 24 16.88 -4.40 15.44
N THR A 25 17.49 -4.42 14.26
CA THR A 25 16.81 -4.71 13.00
C THR A 25 17.06 -6.17 12.63
N ALA A 26 16.01 -6.84 12.18
CA ALA A 26 16.08 -8.17 11.61
C ALA A 26 15.70 -8.10 10.14
N TRP A 27 16.45 -8.79 9.28
CA TRP A 27 16.06 -8.94 7.89
C TRP A 27 14.74 -9.69 7.79
N ASP A 28 13.83 -9.19 6.94
CA ASP A 28 12.60 -9.90 6.59
C ASP A 28 12.80 -10.71 5.30
N PRO A 29 13.03 -12.03 5.38
CA PRO A 29 13.24 -12.86 4.21
C PRO A 29 11.95 -13.11 3.40
N THR A 30 10.80 -12.70 3.89
CA THR A 30 9.51 -12.87 3.23
C THR A 30 9.13 -11.69 2.32
N SER A 31 9.97 -10.65 2.29
CA SER A 31 9.87 -9.52 1.38
C SER A 31 11.15 -9.38 0.55
N TYR A 32 11.00 -9.02 -0.72
CA TYR A 32 12.13 -9.00 -1.64
C TYR A 32 13.02 -7.79 -1.41
N ALA A 33 14.34 -7.99 -1.46
CA ALA A 33 15.29 -6.90 -1.63
C ALA A 33 15.16 -6.31 -3.04
N PHE A 34 15.35 -5.00 -3.16
CA PHE A 34 15.21 -4.29 -4.41
C PHE A 34 16.25 -3.17 -4.56
N ILE A 35 16.43 -2.70 -5.79
CA ILE A 35 17.32 -1.58 -6.07
C ILE A 35 16.47 -0.37 -6.43
N LYS A 36 16.63 0.70 -5.69
CA LYS A 36 15.99 1.99 -5.95
C LYS A 36 17.03 3.10 -5.90
N ASP A 37 17.04 3.97 -6.90
CA ASP A 37 17.96 5.11 -6.99
C ASP A 37 19.45 4.72 -6.77
N LYS A 38 19.89 3.59 -7.34
CA LYS A 38 21.24 2.99 -7.20
C LYS A 38 21.55 2.49 -5.77
N THR A 39 20.54 2.37 -4.91
CA THR A 39 20.68 1.89 -3.53
C THR A 39 20.03 0.52 -3.40
N LEU A 40 20.75 -0.45 -2.84
CA LEU A 40 20.18 -1.72 -2.43
C LEU A 40 19.35 -1.51 -1.16
N CYS A 41 18.06 -1.80 -1.25
CA CYS A 41 17.11 -1.75 -0.15
C CYS A 41 16.78 -3.16 0.30
N ILE A 42 16.94 -3.44 1.58
CA ILE A 42 16.64 -4.74 2.19
C ILE A 42 15.53 -4.52 3.21
N PRO A 43 14.34 -5.13 3.02
CA PRO A 43 13.25 -5.02 3.99
C PRO A 43 13.66 -5.59 5.36
N THR A 44 13.39 -4.83 6.42
CA THR A 44 13.72 -5.19 7.79
C THR A 44 12.56 -4.94 8.73
N ALA A 45 12.53 -5.68 9.83
CA ALA A 45 11.69 -5.41 10.99
C ALA A 45 12.55 -4.82 12.12
N PHE A 46 11.98 -3.94 12.93
CA PHE A 46 12.68 -3.30 14.04
C PHE A 46 11.99 -3.61 15.36
N CYS A 47 12.72 -4.26 16.27
CA CYS A 47 12.23 -4.72 17.56
C CYS A 47 13.14 -4.27 18.70
N SER A 48 12.57 -4.11 19.89
CA SER A 48 13.34 -3.97 21.12
C SER A 48 13.94 -5.31 21.55
N TYR A 49 14.91 -5.30 22.46
CA TYR A 49 15.44 -6.52 23.06
C TYR A 49 14.39 -7.26 23.91
N GLY A 50 13.38 -6.58 24.42
CA GLY A 50 12.24 -7.18 25.11
C GLY A 50 11.19 -7.78 24.17
N GLY A 51 11.34 -7.58 22.85
CA GLY A 51 10.43 -8.10 21.82
C GLY A 51 9.30 -7.18 21.45
N GLU A 52 9.25 -5.94 21.97
CA GLU A 52 8.26 -4.94 21.56
C GLU A 52 8.54 -4.49 20.13
N ALA A 53 7.46 -4.28 19.37
CA ALA A 53 7.55 -3.72 18.03
C ALA A 53 7.93 -2.23 18.10
N LEU A 54 8.97 -1.85 17.34
CA LEU A 54 9.40 -0.46 17.19
C LEU A 54 9.08 0.10 15.80
N ASP A 55 8.42 -0.69 14.96
CA ASP A 55 7.96 -0.36 13.63
C ASP A 55 6.51 -0.82 13.40
N LYS A 56 6.00 -0.64 12.18
CA LYS A 56 4.69 -1.14 11.78
C LYS A 56 4.74 -2.53 11.13
N LYS A 57 5.89 -2.96 10.67
CA LYS A 57 6.07 -4.25 10.00
C LYS A 57 5.98 -5.42 10.97
N THR A 58 6.59 -5.32 12.13
CA THR A 58 6.55 -6.35 13.17
C THR A 58 5.11 -6.72 13.58
N PRO A 59 4.20 -5.78 13.88
CA PRO A 59 2.80 -6.12 14.13
C PRO A 59 2.11 -6.80 12.95
N LEU A 60 2.38 -6.39 11.71
CA LEU A 60 1.83 -7.03 10.52
C LEU A 60 2.29 -8.50 10.42
N LEU A 61 3.58 -8.77 10.52
CA LEU A 61 4.11 -10.13 10.46
C LEU A 61 3.53 -11.02 11.57
N ARG A 62 3.43 -10.50 12.79
CA ARG A 62 2.83 -11.22 13.93
C ARG A 62 1.35 -11.49 13.73
N SER A 63 0.61 -10.55 13.15
CA SER A 63 -0.81 -10.74 12.84
C SER A 63 -1.02 -11.83 11.80
N MET A 64 -0.19 -11.87 10.76
CA MET A 64 -0.22 -12.92 9.73
C MET A 64 0.06 -14.30 10.32
N GLU A 65 1.05 -14.40 11.24
CA GLU A 65 1.37 -15.65 11.92
C GLU A 65 0.25 -16.10 12.86
N ALA A 66 -0.33 -15.18 13.63
CA ALA A 66 -1.46 -15.47 14.51
C ALA A 66 -2.67 -15.98 13.72
N LEU A 67 -2.96 -15.35 12.58
CA LEU A 67 -4.06 -15.76 11.70
C LEU A 67 -3.79 -17.13 11.08
N ASN A 68 -2.57 -17.38 10.57
CA ASN A 68 -2.14 -18.68 10.05
C ASN A 68 -2.41 -19.79 11.07
N LYS A 69 -1.98 -19.61 12.32
CA LYS A 69 -2.18 -20.57 13.41
C LYS A 69 -3.65 -20.88 13.67
N GLN A 70 -4.53 -19.87 13.69
CA GLN A 70 -5.95 -20.08 13.97
C GLN A 70 -6.69 -20.65 12.77
N ALA A 71 -6.36 -20.22 11.55
CA ALA A 71 -6.94 -20.78 10.34
C ALA A 71 -6.62 -22.28 10.18
N LEU A 72 -5.38 -22.67 10.46
CA LEU A 72 -4.99 -24.10 10.48
C LEU A 72 -5.77 -24.92 11.51
N ARG A 73 -6.08 -24.35 12.68
CA ARG A 73 -6.96 -25.02 13.66
C ARG A 73 -8.33 -25.34 13.10
N ILE A 74 -8.95 -24.37 12.43
CA ILE A 74 -10.26 -24.53 11.80
C ILE A 74 -10.18 -25.56 10.68
N LEU A 75 -9.21 -25.45 9.79
CA LEU A 75 -9.05 -26.38 8.67
C LEU A 75 -8.89 -27.83 9.10
N ARG A 76 -8.18 -28.09 10.20
CA ARG A 76 -8.04 -29.44 10.78
C ARG A 76 -9.36 -30.00 11.27
N LEU A 77 -10.27 -29.17 11.79
CA LEU A 77 -11.62 -29.61 12.19
C LEU A 77 -12.47 -30.03 10.98
N PHE A 78 -12.18 -29.47 9.79
CA PHE A 78 -12.79 -29.87 8.53
C PHE A 78 -12.05 -31.02 7.83
N GLY A 79 -11.03 -31.61 8.48
CA GLY A 79 -10.29 -32.76 7.93
C GLY A 79 -9.15 -32.39 6.97
N ASN A 80 -8.83 -31.11 6.80
CA ASN A 80 -7.71 -30.66 5.98
C ASN A 80 -6.37 -30.85 6.74
N THR A 81 -5.74 -32.00 6.55
CA THR A 81 -4.47 -32.35 7.26
C THR A 81 -3.22 -32.09 6.42
N ASP A 82 -3.33 -31.91 5.14
CA ASP A 82 -2.28 -31.67 4.16
C ASP A 82 -1.84 -30.20 4.11
N VAL A 83 -2.72 -29.28 4.47
CA VAL A 83 -2.43 -27.84 4.52
C VAL A 83 -1.43 -27.53 5.65
N LYS A 84 -0.31 -26.89 5.29
CA LYS A 84 0.77 -26.53 6.22
C LYS A 84 0.76 -25.05 6.58
N CYS A 85 0.23 -24.21 5.70
CA CYS A 85 0.24 -22.76 5.87
C CYS A 85 -0.99 -22.11 5.26
N VAL A 86 -1.52 -21.10 5.96
CA VAL A 86 -2.54 -20.17 5.44
C VAL A 86 -1.94 -18.78 5.37
N ARG A 87 -2.09 -18.12 4.24
CA ARG A 87 -1.55 -16.79 3.99
C ARG A 87 -2.67 -15.82 3.66
N THR A 88 -2.53 -14.61 4.19
CA THR A 88 -3.34 -13.47 3.73
C THR A 88 -2.77 -12.91 2.45
N SER A 89 -3.65 -12.55 1.52
CA SER A 89 -3.32 -11.81 0.31
C SER A 89 -4.12 -10.51 0.26
N VAL A 90 -3.57 -9.50 -0.39
CA VAL A 90 -4.26 -8.24 -0.61
C VAL A 90 -3.86 -7.64 -1.97
N GLY A 91 -4.85 -7.07 -2.65
CA GLY A 91 -4.68 -6.20 -3.82
C GLY A 91 -5.15 -4.80 -3.44
N PRO A 92 -4.25 -3.90 -3.05
CA PRO A 92 -4.62 -2.54 -2.70
C PRO A 92 -4.88 -1.71 -3.96
N GLU A 93 -6.02 -1.06 -4.02
CA GLU A 93 -6.38 -0.09 -5.05
C GLU A 93 -6.04 1.30 -4.54
N GLN A 94 -5.03 1.93 -5.13
CA GLN A 94 -4.60 3.26 -4.73
C GLN A 94 -5.26 4.32 -5.60
N GLU A 95 -6.21 5.04 -5.03
CA GLU A 95 -6.77 6.24 -5.62
C GLU A 95 -5.87 7.44 -5.38
N TYR A 96 -5.87 8.37 -6.33
CA TYR A 96 -5.04 9.57 -6.27
C TYR A 96 -5.59 10.66 -7.18
N PHE A 97 -5.21 11.91 -6.89
CA PHE A 97 -5.49 13.05 -7.77
C PHE A 97 -4.23 13.52 -8.49
N LEU A 98 -4.38 13.92 -9.73
CA LEU A 98 -3.34 14.61 -10.49
C LEU A 98 -3.74 16.05 -10.73
N VAL A 99 -2.86 16.98 -10.35
CA VAL A 99 -3.05 18.40 -10.59
C VAL A 99 -1.88 18.97 -11.37
N ASP A 100 -2.13 20.03 -12.13
CA ASP A 100 -1.09 20.75 -12.84
C ASP A 100 -0.08 21.34 -11.86
N LYS A 101 1.23 21.14 -12.14
CA LYS A 101 2.30 21.56 -11.24
C LYS A 101 2.33 23.07 -11.05
N ASP A 102 2.16 23.84 -12.13
CA ASP A 102 2.24 25.30 -12.05
C ASP A 102 1.07 25.90 -11.28
N MET A 103 -0.10 25.23 -11.32
CA MET A 103 -1.26 25.59 -10.52
C MET A 103 -1.09 25.21 -9.06
N TYR A 104 -0.52 24.03 -8.80
CA TYR A 104 -0.21 23.56 -7.44
C TYR A 104 0.76 24.53 -6.72
N GLU A 105 1.82 24.97 -7.40
CA GLU A 105 2.81 25.88 -6.84
C GLU A 105 2.26 27.27 -6.47
N LYS A 106 1.11 27.65 -7.02
CA LYS A 106 0.36 28.88 -6.65
C LYS A 106 -0.54 28.69 -5.43
N ARG A 107 -0.74 27.47 -4.95
CA ARG A 107 -1.67 27.13 -3.88
C ARG A 107 -0.92 26.64 -2.63
N LYS A 108 -0.69 27.55 -1.71
CA LYS A 108 0.02 27.25 -0.45
C LYS A 108 -0.72 26.21 0.42
N ASP A 109 -2.05 26.22 0.39
CA ASP A 109 -2.86 25.23 1.10
C ASP A 109 -2.58 23.81 0.57
N LEU A 110 -2.57 23.59 -0.75
CA LEU A 110 -2.20 22.29 -1.32
C LEU A 110 -0.75 21.90 -1.01
N MET A 111 0.19 22.86 -1.08
CA MET A 111 1.60 22.61 -0.84
C MET A 111 1.89 22.18 0.61
N PHE A 112 1.26 22.83 1.58
CA PHE A 112 1.55 22.61 2.99
C PHE A 112 0.65 21.56 3.64
N THR A 113 -0.58 21.37 3.16
CA THR A 113 -1.54 20.46 3.80
C THR A 113 -1.98 19.29 2.91
N GLY A 114 -1.64 19.31 1.63
CA GLY A 114 -2.08 18.30 0.65
C GLY A 114 -3.54 18.44 0.22
N ARG A 115 -4.27 19.47 0.70
CA ARG A 115 -5.67 19.71 0.42
C ARG A 115 -5.99 21.19 0.28
N THR A 116 -7.10 21.50 -0.36
CA THR A 116 -7.61 22.87 -0.40
C THR A 116 -8.28 23.24 0.93
N LEU A 117 -8.01 24.44 1.44
CA LEU A 117 -8.62 25.00 2.66
C LEU A 117 -9.63 26.09 2.34
N PHE A 118 -9.48 26.75 1.21
CA PHE A 118 -10.31 27.88 0.76
C PHE A 118 -10.35 27.94 -0.76
N GLY A 119 -11.17 28.82 -1.29
CA GLY A 119 -11.33 29.06 -2.72
C GLY A 119 -12.69 28.63 -3.24
N ALA A 120 -12.99 29.02 -4.48
CA ALA A 120 -14.21 28.64 -5.15
C ALA A 120 -14.24 27.14 -5.48
N LYS A 121 -15.44 26.59 -5.54
CA LYS A 121 -15.63 25.24 -6.07
C LYS A 121 -15.27 25.21 -7.56
N PRO A 122 -14.79 24.06 -8.08
CA PRO A 122 -14.58 23.89 -9.51
C PRO A 122 -15.92 24.03 -10.25
N PRO A 123 -15.91 24.48 -11.51
CA PRO A 123 -17.13 24.63 -12.31
C PRO A 123 -17.82 23.29 -12.60
N LYS A 124 -17.06 22.20 -12.57
CA LYS A 124 -17.53 20.84 -12.82
C LYS A 124 -17.29 19.97 -11.60
N GLY A 125 -18.32 19.19 -11.22
CA GLY A 125 -18.26 18.20 -10.14
C GLY A 125 -18.28 16.78 -10.69
N GLN A 126 -19.15 15.95 -10.16
CA GLN A 126 -19.29 14.52 -10.49
C GLN A 126 -20.58 14.21 -11.26
N GLU A 127 -21.05 15.17 -12.04
CA GLU A 127 -22.31 15.07 -12.77
C GLU A 127 -22.27 13.87 -13.73
N LEU A 128 -23.26 12.99 -13.60
CA LEU A 128 -23.45 11.80 -14.44
C LEU A 128 -22.26 10.84 -14.46
N ASP A 129 -21.34 10.93 -13.48
CA ASP A 129 -20.10 10.15 -13.42
C ASP A 129 -19.26 10.22 -14.71
N ASP A 130 -19.36 11.35 -15.41
CA ASP A 130 -18.78 11.51 -16.73
C ASP A 130 -17.26 11.44 -16.76
N HIS A 131 -16.59 11.79 -15.66
CA HIS A 131 -15.15 11.60 -15.55
C HIS A 131 -14.78 10.12 -15.47
N TYR A 132 -15.53 9.32 -14.71
CA TYR A 132 -15.28 7.87 -14.56
C TYR A 132 -15.36 7.14 -15.92
N PHE A 133 -16.34 7.48 -16.74
CA PHE A 133 -16.54 6.92 -18.08
C PHE A 133 -15.78 7.67 -19.18
N GLY A 134 -15.05 8.70 -18.81
CA GLY A 134 -14.34 9.58 -19.75
C GLY A 134 -13.02 9.01 -20.24
N VAL A 135 -12.48 9.67 -21.25
CA VAL A 135 -11.16 9.36 -21.81
C VAL A 135 -10.06 9.85 -20.86
N ILE A 136 -9.01 9.06 -20.68
CA ILE A 136 -7.81 9.49 -19.96
C ILE A 136 -7.06 10.52 -20.84
N PRO A 137 -6.79 11.75 -20.35
CA PRO A 137 -6.08 12.74 -21.12
C PRO A 137 -4.67 12.26 -21.52
N PRO A 138 -4.15 12.62 -22.71
CA PRO A 138 -2.86 12.12 -23.18
C PRO A 138 -1.68 12.32 -22.22
N ARG A 139 -1.62 13.47 -21.53
CA ARG A 139 -0.57 13.73 -20.53
C ARG A 139 -0.68 12.80 -19.32
N VAL A 140 -1.89 12.48 -18.90
CA VAL A 140 -2.15 11.53 -17.81
C VAL A 140 -1.82 10.10 -18.24
N ALA A 141 -2.19 9.71 -19.45
CA ALA A 141 -1.85 8.40 -20.01
C ALA A 141 -0.32 8.20 -20.11
N ALA A 142 0.41 9.24 -20.54
CA ALA A 142 1.88 9.22 -20.56
C ALA A 142 2.49 9.06 -19.15
N TYR A 143 1.92 9.76 -18.16
CA TYR A 143 2.32 9.58 -16.77
C TYR A 143 2.07 8.15 -16.27
N MET A 144 0.90 7.59 -16.55
CA MET A 144 0.53 6.23 -16.14
C MET A 144 1.47 5.19 -16.77
N ALA A 145 1.79 5.32 -18.05
CA ALA A 145 2.73 4.43 -18.74
C ALA A 145 4.14 4.48 -18.13
N ASP A 146 4.67 5.68 -17.85
CA ASP A 146 5.98 5.85 -17.21
C ASP A 146 5.98 5.32 -15.77
N LEU A 147 4.89 5.53 -15.03
CA LEU A 147 4.72 4.98 -13.68
C LEU A 147 4.74 3.45 -13.68
N ASN A 148 4.04 2.82 -14.61
CA ASN A 148 4.04 1.36 -14.74
C ASN A 148 5.45 0.79 -14.96
N GLU A 149 6.22 1.39 -15.87
CA GLU A 149 7.59 0.96 -16.11
C GLU A 149 8.46 1.06 -14.84
N GLU A 150 8.34 2.14 -14.09
CA GLU A 150 9.10 2.32 -12.84
C GLU A 150 8.67 1.30 -11.76
N LEU A 151 7.37 0.99 -11.68
CA LEU A 151 6.84 -0.01 -10.76
C LEU A 151 7.30 -1.42 -11.13
N TRP A 152 7.26 -1.78 -12.41
CA TRP A 152 7.70 -3.09 -12.89
C TRP A 152 9.19 -3.34 -12.64
N LYS A 153 10.03 -2.31 -12.75
CA LYS A 153 11.47 -2.39 -12.40
C LYS A 153 11.70 -2.77 -10.93
N LEU A 154 10.74 -2.47 -10.05
CA LEU A 154 10.76 -2.84 -8.63
C LEU A 154 10.01 -4.15 -8.32
N GLY A 155 9.49 -4.83 -9.34
CA GLY A 155 8.71 -6.06 -9.17
C GLY A 155 7.27 -5.83 -8.72
N ILE A 156 6.77 -4.59 -8.79
CA ILE A 156 5.39 -4.23 -8.46
C ILE A 156 4.55 -4.39 -9.73
N LEU A 157 3.64 -5.36 -9.72
CA LEU A 157 2.86 -5.72 -10.89
C LEU A 157 1.61 -4.83 -11.03
N ALA A 158 1.83 -3.54 -11.29
CA ALA A 158 0.76 -2.62 -11.67
C ALA A 158 0.08 -3.09 -12.96
N LYS A 159 -1.24 -3.10 -12.97
CA LYS A 159 -2.01 -3.66 -14.10
C LYS A 159 -3.18 -2.79 -14.53
N THR A 160 -3.98 -2.31 -13.60
CA THR A 160 -5.21 -1.59 -13.89
C THR A 160 -5.04 -0.11 -13.59
N GLU A 161 -5.44 0.72 -14.55
CA GLU A 161 -5.44 2.17 -14.45
C GLU A 161 -6.70 2.70 -15.09
N HIS A 162 -7.44 3.54 -14.39
CA HIS A 162 -8.65 4.17 -14.90
C HIS A 162 -8.92 5.48 -14.20
N ASN A 163 -9.89 6.23 -14.73
CA ASN A 163 -10.44 7.41 -14.08
C ASN A 163 -11.34 6.99 -12.91
N GLU A 164 -11.29 7.75 -11.83
CA GLU A 164 -12.26 7.73 -10.76
C GLU A 164 -13.35 8.79 -10.93
N VAL A 165 -14.34 8.79 -10.03
CA VAL A 165 -15.55 9.62 -10.19
C VAL A 165 -15.26 11.12 -10.03
N ALA A 166 -14.35 11.50 -9.14
CA ALA A 166 -14.02 12.91 -8.95
C ALA A 166 -13.17 13.45 -10.10
N PRO A 167 -13.34 14.72 -10.49
CA PRO A 167 -12.50 15.35 -11.51
C PRO A 167 -11.01 15.26 -11.19
N ALA A 168 -10.21 14.84 -12.15
CA ALA A 168 -8.77 14.63 -12.03
C ALA A 168 -8.35 13.53 -11.02
N GLN A 169 -9.26 12.65 -10.66
CA GLN A 169 -9.02 11.47 -9.84
C GLN A 169 -8.81 10.24 -10.70
N HIS A 170 -7.86 9.40 -10.31
CA HIS A 170 -7.49 8.18 -10.99
C HIS A 170 -7.20 7.08 -9.97
N GLU A 171 -7.13 5.85 -10.43
CA GLU A 171 -6.80 4.69 -9.61
C GLU A 171 -5.73 3.84 -10.26
N LEU A 172 -4.91 3.21 -9.44
CA LEU A 172 -3.98 2.16 -9.82
C LEU A 172 -4.21 0.93 -8.96
N ALA A 173 -4.40 -0.22 -9.61
CA ALA A 173 -4.54 -1.50 -8.95
C ALA A 173 -3.45 -2.47 -9.43
N PRO A 174 -2.59 -2.98 -8.54
CA PRO A 174 -1.64 -4.04 -8.85
C PRO A 174 -2.32 -5.41 -8.81
N ILE A 175 -1.65 -6.42 -9.35
CA ILE A 175 -2.00 -7.81 -9.09
C ILE A 175 -1.77 -8.07 -7.59
N TYR A 176 -2.73 -8.74 -6.94
CA TYR A 176 -2.64 -9.08 -5.52
C TYR A 176 -1.44 -9.97 -5.21
N THR A 177 -0.93 -9.85 -4.00
CA THR A 177 0.14 -10.70 -3.47
C THR A 177 -0.04 -10.88 -1.95
N THR A 178 0.91 -11.57 -1.29
CA THR A 178 0.86 -11.69 0.18
C THR A 178 0.82 -10.33 0.84
N THR A 179 0.09 -10.20 1.92
CA THR A 179 -0.17 -8.91 2.59
C THR A 179 1.10 -8.16 2.95
N ASN A 180 2.15 -8.86 3.39
CA ASN A 180 3.44 -8.24 3.69
C ASN A 180 4.05 -7.57 2.46
N ILE A 181 4.17 -8.30 1.36
CA ILE A 181 4.73 -7.77 0.10
C ILE A 181 3.85 -6.65 -0.45
N ALA A 182 2.53 -6.84 -0.48
CA ALA A 182 1.61 -5.82 -0.98
C ALA A 182 1.70 -4.50 -0.19
N THR A 183 1.89 -4.58 1.11
CA THR A 183 2.07 -3.41 1.98
C THR A 183 3.36 -2.66 1.65
N ASP A 184 4.48 -3.36 1.52
CA ASP A 184 5.75 -2.77 1.11
C ASP A 184 5.66 -2.14 -0.28
N HIS A 185 5.08 -2.88 -1.24
CA HIS A 185 4.88 -2.41 -2.60
C HIS A 185 4.02 -1.14 -2.66
N ASN A 186 2.99 -1.04 -1.84
CA ASN A 186 2.15 0.15 -1.85
C ASN A 186 2.88 1.40 -1.31
N GLN A 187 3.79 1.25 -0.34
CA GLN A 187 4.63 2.36 0.09
C GLN A 187 5.52 2.87 -1.04
N LEU A 188 6.15 1.96 -1.79
CA LEU A 188 6.95 2.30 -2.97
C LEU A 188 6.09 2.92 -4.07
N THR A 189 4.90 2.39 -4.31
CA THR A 189 3.95 2.93 -5.29
C THR A 189 3.61 4.39 -4.99
N MET A 190 3.25 4.71 -3.75
CA MET A 190 2.94 6.09 -3.35
C MET A 190 4.13 7.05 -3.51
N GLU A 191 5.36 6.59 -3.28
CA GLU A 191 6.56 7.38 -3.51
C GLU A 191 6.77 7.64 -5.02
N LEU A 192 6.69 6.57 -5.83
CA LEU A 192 6.88 6.67 -7.27
C LEU A 192 5.80 7.50 -7.96
N MET A 193 4.55 7.39 -7.55
CA MET A 193 3.45 8.23 -8.04
C MET A 193 3.83 9.72 -7.97
N LYS A 194 4.33 10.16 -6.82
CA LYS A 194 4.76 11.56 -6.62
C LYS A 194 5.97 11.93 -7.46
N LYS A 195 6.95 11.01 -7.56
CA LYS A 195 8.20 11.25 -8.27
C LYS A 195 8.00 11.33 -9.78
N VAL A 196 7.23 10.39 -10.33
CA VAL A 196 6.94 10.32 -11.76
C VAL A 196 6.04 11.46 -12.20
N ALA A 197 5.02 11.82 -11.41
CA ALA A 197 4.12 12.94 -11.76
C ALA A 197 4.89 14.23 -12.08
N ARG A 198 5.94 14.51 -11.33
CA ARG A 198 6.78 15.71 -11.58
C ARG A 198 7.47 15.72 -12.92
N ARG A 199 7.82 14.56 -13.48
CA ARG A 199 8.43 14.44 -14.82
C ARG A 199 7.44 14.88 -15.91
N HIS A 200 6.14 14.73 -15.66
CA HIS A 200 5.06 15.07 -16.59
C HIS A 200 4.42 16.45 -16.30
N GLY A 201 5.07 17.29 -15.49
CA GLY A 201 4.51 18.58 -15.10
C GLY A 201 3.23 18.48 -14.26
N LEU A 202 3.08 17.37 -13.56
CA LEU A 202 1.95 17.07 -12.66
C LEU A 202 2.41 16.95 -11.21
N VAL A 203 1.47 17.03 -10.29
CA VAL A 203 1.64 16.70 -8.88
C VAL A 203 0.60 15.68 -8.49
N CYS A 204 1.04 14.56 -7.93
CA CYS A 204 0.16 13.53 -7.39
C CYS A 204 -0.21 13.86 -5.94
N LEU A 205 -1.50 14.00 -5.66
CA LEU A 205 -2.04 14.20 -4.33
C LEU A 205 -2.53 12.85 -3.78
N LEU A 206 -2.01 12.48 -2.61
CA LEU A 206 -2.37 11.26 -1.89
C LEU A 206 -3.09 11.55 -0.56
N HIS A 207 -3.49 12.79 -0.34
CA HIS A 207 -4.38 13.13 0.77
C HIS A 207 -5.75 12.49 0.53
N GLU A 208 -6.37 11.95 1.58
CA GLU A 208 -7.64 11.22 1.48
C GLU A 208 -8.79 12.11 0.96
N LYS A 209 -8.75 13.41 1.26
CA LYS A 209 -9.77 14.37 0.84
C LYS A 209 -9.15 15.68 0.40
N PRO A 210 -8.50 15.74 -0.78
CA PRO A 210 -7.83 16.97 -1.20
C PRO A 210 -8.79 18.07 -1.61
N PHE A 211 -10.01 17.72 -2.02
CA PHE A 211 -11.03 18.67 -2.47
C PHE A 211 -12.36 18.39 -1.77
N ALA A 212 -12.92 19.42 -1.13
CA ALA A 212 -14.23 19.33 -0.49
C ALA A 212 -15.36 19.23 -1.53
N GLY A 213 -16.39 18.44 -1.23
CA GLY A 213 -17.60 18.33 -2.06
C GLY A 213 -17.52 17.33 -3.21
N VAL A 214 -16.41 16.63 -3.39
CA VAL A 214 -16.24 15.52 -4.34
C VAL A 214 -15.71 14.30 -3.62
N ASN A 215 -15.65 13.14 -4.26
CA ASN A 215 -15.10 11.92 -3.68
C ASN A 215 -13.67 12.12 -3.20
N GLY A 216 -13.29 11.41 -2.15
CA GLY A 216 -11.93 11.34 -1.66
C GLY A 216 -11.17 10.19 -2.28
N SER A 217 -9.86 10.17 -2.07
CA SER A 217 -8.98 9.07 -2.45
C SER A 217 -8.77 8.14 -1.28
N GLY A 218 -9.14 6.89 -1.47
CA GLY A 218 -8.93 5.82 -0.53
C GLY A 218 -7.81 4.88 -0.96
N LYS A 219 -7.73 3.81 -0.21
CA LYS A 219 -6.99 2.61 -0.54
C LYS A 219 -7.91 1.43 -0.23
N HIS A 220 -8.68 1.03 -1.23
CA HIS A 220 -9.53 -0.13 -1.09
C HIS A 220 -8.66 -1.39 -1.08
N ASN A 221 -8.80 -2.21 -0.05
CA ASN A 221 -8.03 -3.42 0.10
C ASN A 221 -8.91 -4.64 -0.20
N ASN A 222 -8.83 -5.15 -1.42
CA ASN A 222 -9.37 -6.46 -1.73
C ASN A 222 -8.45 -7.50 -1.11
N TRP A 223 -8.96 -8.37 -0.24
CA TRP A 223 -8.12 -9.31 0.47
C TRP A 223 -8.76 -10.69 0.61
N SER A 224 -7.94 -11.69 0.83
CA SER A 224 -8.39 -13.06 1.01
C SER A 224 -7.44 -13.88 1.87
N LEU A 225 -7.86 -15.12 2.17
CA LEU A 225 -7.09 -16.14 2.87
C LEU A 225 -6.92 -17.33 1.95
N SER A 226 -5.68 -17.76 1.72
CA SER A 226 -5.40 -18.91 0.86
C SER A 226 -4.46 -19.89 1.52
N THR A 227 -4.72 -21.17 1.29
CA THR A 227 -3.83 -22.24 1.73
C THR A 227 -2.58 -22.33 0.83
N ASP A 228 -1.54 -22.99 1.31
CA ASP A 228 -0.36 -23.31 0.50
C ASP A 228 -0.65 -24.35 -0.59
N THR A 229 -1.81 -25.01 -0.56
CA THR A 229 -2.32 -25.87 -1.61
C THR A 229 -3.15 -25.13 -2.67
N GLY A 230 -3.30 -23.80 -2.55
CA GLY A 230 -3.98 -22.94 -3.53
C GLY A 230 -5.49 -22.76 -3.32
N VAL A 231 -6.04 -23.25 -2.21
CA VAL A 231 -7.48 -23.09 -1.92
C VAL A 231 -7.72 -21.73 -1.29
N ASN A 232 -8.64 -20.94 -1.87
CA ASN A 232 -9.12 -19.68 -1.27
C ASN A 232 -10.22 -20.00 -0.26
N LEU A 233 -10.00 -19.63 1.00
CA LEU A 233 -10.92 -19.93 2.11
C LEU A 233 -12.15 -19.02 2.13
N LEU A 234 -12.14 -17.92 1.39
CA LEU A 234 -13.27 -17.02 1.20
C LEU A 234 -13.94 -17.21 -0.17
N GLU A 235 -13.66 -18.32 -0.84
CA GLU A 235 -14.36 -18.72 -2.07
C GLU A 235 -15.67 -19.43 -1.72
N PRO A 236 -16.85 -18.85 -2.07
CA PRO A 236 -18.13 -19.41 -1.70
C PRO A 236 -18.45 -20.70 -2.44
N GLY A 237 -17.91 -20.90 -3.66
CA GLY A 237 -18.31 -21.98 -4.56
C GLY A 237 -19.69 -21.79 -5.15
N ASP A 238 -20.19 -22.83 -5.83
CA ASP A 238 -21.48 -22.79 -6.53
C ASP A 238 -22.68 -22.83 -5.56
N THR A 239 -22.50 -23.44 -4.39
CA THR A 239 -23.53 -23.56 -3.34
C THR A 239 -23.04 -22.99 -2.00
N PRO A 240 -22.96 -21.64 -1.85
CA PRO A 240 -22.39 -21.01 -0.67
C PRO A 240 -23.04 -21.45 0.64
N HIS A 241 -24.35 -21.65 0.66
CA HIS A 241 -25.13 -22.04 1.85
C HIS A 241 -24.85 -23.49 2.31
N GLU A 242 -24.26 -24.33 1.48
CA GLU A 242 -23.84 -25.69 1.83
C GLU A 242 -22.34 -25.78 2.15
N ASN A 243 -21.58 -24.72 1.89
CA ASN A 243 -20.14 -24.67 2.13
C ASN A 243 -19.86 -24.24 3.58
N ALA A 244 -19.95 -25.19 4.49
CA ALA A 244 -19.78 -24.93 5.94
C ALA A 244 -18.38 -24.34 6.26
N GLN A 245 -17.32 -24.77 5.57
CA GLN A 245 -15.98 -24.22 5.76
C GLN A 245 -15.94 -22.73 5.39
N PHE A 246 -16.44 -22.38 4.21
CA PHE A 246 -16.56 -20.99 3.77
C PHE A 246 -17.36 -20.15 4.76
N LEU A 247 -18.53 -20.64 5.20
CA LEU A 247 -19.40 -19.92 6.13
C LEU A 247 -18.72 -19.65 7.48
N VAL A 248 -17.93 -20.60 7.98
CA VAL A 248 -17.18 -20.40 9.25
C VAL A 248 -16.12 -19.31 9.08
N PHE A 249 -15.35 -19.34 7.97
CA PHE A 249 -14.36 -18.28 7.70
C PHE A 249 -15.02 -16.93 7.47
N LEU A 250 -16.12 -16.89 6.72
CA LEU A 250 -16.88 -15.66 6.48
C LEU A 250 -17.40 -15.04 7.79
N CYS A 251 -17.94 -15.86 8.69
CA CYS A 251 -18.44 -15.36 9.99
C CYS A 251 -17.32 -14.94 10.95
N ALA A 252 -16.11 -15.47 10.79
CA ALA A 252 -14.97 -15.11 11.62
C ALA A 252 -14.32 -13.77 11.21
N VAL A 253 -14.52 -13.33 9.97
CA VAL A 253 -14.04 -12.08 9.40
C VAL A 253 -15.04 -10.96 9.60
#